data_5ceb191e4566476f77f96200805f3142
#
_entry.id   5ceb191e4566476f77f96200805f3142
#
_cell.length_a   1.000
_cell.length_b   1.000
_cell.length_c   1.000
_cell.angle_alpha   90.00
_cell.angle_beta   90.00
_cell.angle_gamma   90.00
#
_symmetry.space_group_name_H-M   'P 1'
#
loop_
_entity.id
_entity.type
_entity.pdbx_description
1 polymer ?
#
loop_
_entity_poly.entity_id
_entity_poly.type
_entity_poly.pdbx_seq_one_letter_code
_entity_poly.pdbx_strand_id
1 'polypeptide(L)'
;MAAFKKFILPIHTDDRFSLIPLELKDQIDFEVKRVYALLAAKQPTGSHCHKTEKECFICFKGQVTAVIDSDGQGLKEIILKQAEAIYVGNYVWHHFKDFSDDCLLVALSSTNYDTTRQDYINDYGEFIKQARR
;
A
#
# COMPACT_ATOMS: atom_id res chain seq x y z
N MET A 1 -4.69 -15.53 -1.88
CA MET A 1 -4.69 -14.38 -0.95
C MET A 1 -5.77 -13.41 -1.36
N ALA A 2 -6.36 -12.68 -0.41
CA ALA A 2 -7.36 -11.65 -0.71
C ALA A 2 -6.78 -10.57 -1.63
N ALA A 3 -7.65 -9.82 -2.33
CA ALA A 3 -7.22 -8.74 -3.23
C ALA A 3 -6.44 -7.67 -2.48
N PHE A 4 -6.89 -7.33 -1.28
CA PHE A 4 -6.15 -6.46 -0.36
C PHE A 4 -6.43 -6.91 1.07
N LYS A 5 -5.54 -6.55 1.98
CA LYS A 5 -5.69 -6.94 3.39
C LYS A 5 -4.97 -5.96 4.29
N LYS A 6 -5.72 -5.35 5.22
CA LYS A 6 -5.12 -4.59 6.32
C LYS A 6 -4.68 -5.56 7.41
N PHE A 7 -3.50 -5.31 7.99
CA PHE A 7 -3.02 -6.07 9.14
C PHE A 7 -2.21 -5.18 10.08
N ILE A 8 -2.07 -5.63 11.32
CA ILE A 8 -1.41 -4.88 12.39
C ILE A 8 -0.13 -5.60 12.77
N LEU A 9 0.97 -4.84 12.83
CA LEU A 9 2.26 -5.36 13.25
C LEU A 9 2.45 -5.12 14.75
N PRO A 10 3.16 -6.02 15.45
CA PRO A 10 3.46 -5.79 16.85
C PRO A 10 4.48 -4.67 17.02
N ILE A 11 4.39 -3.96 18.14
CA ILE A 11 5.38 -2.98 18.58
C ILE A 11 5.94 -3.48 19.90
N HIS A 12 7.25 -3.68 19.94
CA HIS A 12 7.94 -4.08 21.17
C HIS A 12 8.72 -2.88 21.69
N THR A 13 8.35 -2.40 22.87
CA THR A 13 8.92 -1.19 23.47
C THR A 13 9.57 -1.52 24.80
N ASP A 14 10.80 -1.05 25.00
CA ASP A 14 11.45 -1.01 26.32
C ASP A 14 12.02 0.39 26.55
N ASP A 15 12.87 0.55 27.57
CA ASP A 15 13.46 1.86 27.92
C ASP A 15 14.51 2.33 26.91
N ARG A 16 14.89 1.51 25.95
CA ARG A 16 15.92 1.86 24.94
C ARG A 16 15.31 2.33 23.63
N PHE A 17 14.25 1.62 23.13
CA PHE A 17 13.64 1.91 21.83
C PHE A 17 12.32 1.16 21.66
N SER A 18 11.63 1.47 20.58
CA SER A 18 10.51 0.67 20.09
C SER A 18 10.95 -0.08 18.83
N LEU A 19 10.57 -1.34 18.72
CA LEU A 19 10.89 -2.20 17.59
C LEU A 19 9.61 -2.67 16.91
N ILE A 20 9.54 -2.54 15.59
CA ILE A 20 8.43 -3.04 14.78
C ILE A 20 8.99 -4.11 13.85
N PRO A 21 8.86 -5.41 14.17
CA PRO A 21 9.34 -6.45 13.28
C PRO A 21 8.37 -6.65 12.12
N LEU A 22 8.92 -6.90 10.94
CA LEU A 22 8.15 -7.20 9.73
C LEU A 22 8.23 -8.69 9.45
N GLU A 23 7.35 -9.46 10.09
CA GLU A 23 7.19 -10.88 9.80
C GLU A 23 6.15 -11.02 8.70
N LEU A 24 6.61 -11.18 7.46
CA LEU A 24 5.77 -11.05 6.28
C LEU A 24 5.27 -12.37 5.71
N LYS A 25 5.76 -13.48 6.21
CA LYS A 25 5.54 -14.83 5.66
C LYS A 25 4.06 -15.15 5.43
N ASP A 26 3.17 -14.72 6.33
CA ASP A 26 1.74 -14.98 6.22
C ASP A 26 0.94 -13.75 5.71
N GLN A 27 1.63 -12.66 5.41
CA GLN A 27 0.98 -11.39 5.07
C GLN A 27 1.11 -11.02 3.60
N ILE A 28 2.14 -11.50 2.92
CA ILE A 28 2.35 -11.23 1.50
C ILE A 28 2.63 -12.55 0.78
N ASP A 29 2.34 -12.56 -0.53
CA ASP A 29 2.51 -13.73 -1.40
C ASP A 29 3.51 -13.47 -2.52
N PHE A 30 4.46 -12.56 -2.28
CA PHE A 30 5.46 -12.21 -3.30
C PHE A 30 6.83 -12.03 -2.67
N GLU A 31 7.87 -12.18 -3.50
CA GLU A 31 9.24 -11.85 -3.15
C GLU A 31 9.44 -10.34 -3.28
N VAL A 32 10.02 -9.72 -2.24
CA VAL A 32 10.28 -8.28 -2.25
C VAL A 32 11.50 -7.99 -3.11
N LYS A 33 11.34 -7.19 -4.16
CA LYS A 33 12.43 -6.80 -5.05
C LYS A 33 12.81 -5.33 -4.91
N ARG A 34 11.92 -4.52 -4.34
CA ARG A 34 12.14 -3.09 -4.21
C ARG A 34 11.47 -2.59 -2.94
N VAL A 35 12.14 -1.67 -2.26
CA VAL A 35 11.58 -0.97 -1.09
C VAL A 35 11.68 0.52 -1.37
N TYR A 36 10.61 1.25 -1.11
CA TYR A 36 10.64 2.71 -1.19
C TYR A 36 9.82 3.31 -0.05
N ALA A 37 10.05 4.60 0.21
CA ALA A 37 9.38 5.28 1.32
C ALA A 37 8.83 6.63 0.85
N LEU A 38 7.67 6.98 1.40
CA LEU A 38 7.09 8.32 1.23
C LEU A 38 7.31 9.09 2.53
N LEU A 39 7.93 10.26 2.39
CA LEU A 39 8.30 11.14 3.50
C LEU A 39 7.76 12.52 3.22
N ALA A 40 7.27 13.18 4.28
CA ALA A 40 6.85 14.59 4.21
C ALA A 40 5.86 14.86 3.06
N ALA A 41 4.96 13.93 2.80
CA ALA A 41 3.99 14.05 1.71
C ALA A 41 3.04 15.21 1.98
N LYS A 42 2.90 16.12 1.02
CA LYS A 42 2.03 17.31 1.09
C LYS A 42 0.79 17.18 0.24
N GLN A 43 0.72 16.16 -0.61
CA GLN A 43 -0.37 15.94 -1.56
C GLN A 43 -0.70 14.46 -1.61
N PRO A 44 -1.91 14.08 -2.04
CA PRO A 44 -2.23 12.69 -2.29
C PRO A 44 -1.31 12.08 -3.34
N THR A 45 -1.08 10.77 -3.27
CA THR A 45 -0.37 10.07 -4.34
C THR A 45 -1.25 9.95 -5.57
N GLY A 46 -0.65 9.68 -6.72
CA GLY A 46 -1.40 9.38 -7.94
C GLY A 46 -2.19 8.09 -7.79
N SER A 47 -3.42 8.08 -8.30
CA SER A 47 -4.29 6.91 -8.25
C SER A 47 -4.01 5.99 -9.42
N HIS A 48 -3.95 4.69 -9.18
CA HIS A 48 -3.72 3.70 -10.23
C HIS A 48 -3.95 2.28 -9.69
N CYS A 49 -3.88 1.31 -10.59
CA CYS A 49 -3.66 -0.08 -10.20
C CYS A 49 -2.56 -0.68 -11.07
N HIS A 50 -2.06 -1.82 -10.65
CA HIS A 50 -1.01 -2.55 -11.37
C HIS A 50 -1.58 -3.85 -11.93
N LYS A 51 -1.11 -4.24 -13.11
CA LYS A 51 -1.50 -5.53 -13.72
C LYS A 51 -0.71 -6.68 -13.11
N THR A 52 0.55 -6.44 -12.78
CA THR A 52 1.49 -7.47 -12.32
C THR A 52 2.04 -7.18 -10.94
N GLU A 53 2.39 -5.94 -10.65
CA GLU A 53 3.01 -5.55 -9.37
C GLU A 53 2.05 -5.75 -8.22
N LYS A 54 2.58 -6.31 -7.12
CA LYS A 54 1.91 -6.40 -5.83
C LYS A 54 2.75 -5.60 -4.84
N GLU A 55 2.07 -4.99 -3.87
CA GLU A 55 2.74 -4.13 -2.91
C GLU A 55 2.22 -4.36 -1.49
N CYS A 56 3.07 -4.05 -0.52
CA CYS A 56 2.68 -3.99 0.88
C CYS A 56 3.14 -2.65 1.42
N PHE A 57 2.20 -1.88 1.96
CA PHE A 57 2.48 -0.55 2.50
C PHE A 57 2.41 -0.60 4.02
N ILE A 58 3.43 -0.09 4.69
CA ILE A 58 3.51 -0.08 6.15
C ILE A 58 3.64 1.35 6.64
N CYS A 59 2.75 1.77 7.53
CA CYS A 59 2.86 3.06 8.21
C CYS A 59 3.73 2.87 9.44
N PHE A 60 4.99 3.30 9.37
CA PHE A 60 5.92 3.18 10.50
C PHE A 60 5.77 4.30 11.51
N LYS A 61 5.27 5.45 11.08
CA LYS A 61 5.10 6.61 11.94
C LYS A 61 3.95 7.46 11.41
N GLY A 62 3.20 8.08 12.31
CA GLY A 62 2.10 8.95 11.93
C GLY A 62 0.87 8.22 11.48
N GLN A 63 0.18 8.78 10.50
CA GLN A 63 -1.09 8.27 10.03
C GLN A 63 -1.29 8.66 8.56
N VAL A 64 -2.00 7.81 7.83
CA VAL A 64 -2.34 8.04 6.42
C VAL A 64 -3.64 7.31 6.10
N THR A 65 -4.38 7.79 5.11
CA THR A 65 -5.58 7.13 4.61
C THR A 65 -5.27 6.45 3.28
N ALA A 66 -5.49 5.14 3.23
CA ALA A 66 -5.46 4.37 1.98
C ALA A 66 -6.85 4.40 1.36
N VAL A 67 -6.95 4.71 0.06
CA VAL A 67 -8.20 4.69 -0.69
C VAL A 67 -8.12 3.52 -1.65
N ILE A 68 -9.04 2.57 -1.52
CA ILE A 68 -8.96 1.26 -2.18
C ILE A 68 -10.27 0.95 -2.91
N ASP A 69 -10.16 0.41 -4.12
CA ASP A 69 -11.26 -0.25 -4.82
C ASP A 69 -10.73 -1.54 -5.44
N SER A 70 -11.25 -2.68 -4.99
CA SER A 70 -10.78 -3.98 -5.45
C SER A 70 -11.73 -4.65 -6.45
N ASP A 71 -12.96 -4.17 -6.59
CA ASP A 71 -13.99 -4.84 -7.39
C ASP A 71 -14.76 -3.91 -8.34
N GLY A 72 -14.40 -2.63 -8.39
CA GLY A 72 -15.09 -1.65 -9.22
C GLY A 72 -16.44 -1.21 -8.67
N GLN A 73 -16.76 -1.53 -7.41
CA GLN A 73 -18.03 -1.19 -6.79
C GLN A 73 -17.97 0.10 -5.95
N GLY A 74 -16.81 0.71 -5.86
CA GLY A 74 -16.63 1.98 -5.18
C GLY A 74 -15.40 2.02 -4.31
N LEU A 75 -14.98 3.23 -3.98
CA LEU A 75 -13.80 3.49 -3.18
C LEU A 75 -14.10 3.33 -1.70
N LYS A 76 -13.18 2.69 -0.98
CA LYS A 76 -13.22 2.54 0.48
C LYS A 76 -12.02 3.26 1.07
N GLU A 77 -12.21 3.93 2.20
CA GLU A 77 -11.13 4.60 2.91
C GLU A 77 -10.72 3.76 4.12
N ILE A 78 -9.43 3.50 4.23
CA ILE A 78 -8.87 2.69 5.30
C ILE A 78 -7.74 3.50 5.94
N ILE A 79 -7.90 3.83 7.22
CA ILE A 79 -6.89 4.59 7.95
C ILE A 79 -5.81 3.63 8.42
N LEU A 80 -4.53 3.99 8.15
CA LEU A 80 -3.37 3.29 8.68
C LEU A 80 -2.70 4.18 9.71
N LYS A 81 -2.55 3.66 10.92
CA LYS A 81 -1.80 4.28 12.02
C LYS A 81 -0.46 3.59 12.16
N GLN A 82 0.35 4.04 13.12
CA GLN A 82 1.66 3.44 13.35
C GLN A 82 1.58 1.92 13.50
N ALA A 83 2.45 1.20 12.81
CA ALA A 83 2.55 -0.26 12.79
C ALA A 83 1.36 -0.94 12.12
N GLU A 84 0.54 -0.21 11.37
CA GLU A 84 -0.52 -0.79 10.54
C GLU A 84 -0.09 -0.81 9.10
N ALA A 85 -0.47 -1.87 8.39
CA ALA A 85 -0.03 -2.14 7.04
C ALA A 85 -1.21 -2.60 6.19
N ILE A 86 -1.04 -2.47 4.87
CA ILE A 86 -2.02 -2.97 3.90
C ILE A 86 -1.28 -3.67 2.76
N TYR A 87 -1.68 -4.92 2.48
CA TYR A 87 -1.29 -5.64 1.28
C TYR A 87 -2.23 -5.23 0.16
N VAL A 88 -1.68 -4.95 -1.02
CA VAL A 88 -2.42 -4.55 -2.20
C VAL A 88 -1.98 -5.45 -3.35
N GLY A 89 -2.88 -6.32 -3.82
CA GLY A 89 -2.61 -7.21 -4.95
C GLY A 89 -2.71 -6.49 -6.28
N ASN A 90 -2.47 -7.24 -7.36
CA ASN A 90 -2.64 -6.69 -8.71
C ASN A 90 -4.13 -6.41 -8.99
N TYR A 91 -4.38 -5.49 -9.90
CA TYR A 91 -5.74 -5.03 -10.27
C TYR A 91 -6.54 -4.49 -9.08
N VAL A 92 -5.87 -3.90 -8.09
CA VAL A 92 -6.53 -3.19 -6.98
C VAL A 92 -6.23 -1.71 -7.15
N TRP A 93 -7.27 -0.90 -7.37
CA TRP A 93 -7.15 0.54 -7.49
C TRP A 93 -6.80 1.14 -6.14
N HIS A 94 -5.79 2.00 -6.09
CA HIS A 94 -5.38 2.57 -4.82
C HIS A 94 -4.68 3.92 -4.96
N HIS A 95 -4.75 4.69 -3.90
CA HIS A 95 -3.90 5.85 -3.64
C HIS A 95 -3.90 6.14 -2.14
N PHE A 96 -3.05 7.06 -1.74
CA PHE A 96 -2.93 7.48 -0.34
C PHE A 96 -3.16 8.97 -0.24
N LYS A 97 -3.81 9.40 0.85
CA LYS A 97 -4.12 10.80 1.13
C LYS A 97 -4.10 11.05 2.63
N ASP A 98 -4.26 12.32 3.02
CA ASP A 98 -4.38 12.72 4.43
C ASP A 98 -3.20 12.22 5.26
N PHE A 99 -1.99 12.44 4.74
CA PHE A 99 -0.76 12.13 5.46
C PHE A 99 -0.60 13.07 6.64
N SER A 100 -0.34 12.53 7.85
CA SER A 100 0.12 13.37 8.96
C SER A 100 1.50 13.94 8.63
N ASP A 101 1.88 15.05 9.28
CA ASP A 101 3.15 15.73 9.00
C ASP A 101 4.36 14.83 9.25
N ASP A 102 4.24 13.90 10.20
CA ASP A 102 5.31 12.98 10.58
C ASP A 102 5.18 11.60 9.92
N CYS A 103 4.26 11.42 8.96
CA CYS A 103 4.00 10.12 8.37
C CYS A 103 5.22 9.56 7.65
N LEU A 104 5.57 8.32 7.96
CA LEU A 104 6.53 7.52 7.23
C LEU A 104 5.82 6.29 6.71
N LEU A 105 5.56 6.26 5.41
CA LEU A 105 4.91 5.15 4.72
C LEU A 105 5.96 4.43 3.87
N VAL A 106 6.18 3.15 4.15
CA VAL A 106 7.17 2.33 3.44
C VAL A 106 6.44 1.33 2.57
N ALA A 107 6.87 1.19 1.33
CA ALA A 107 6.31 0.25 0.38
C ALA A 107 7.30 -0.85 0.05
N LEU A 108 6.81 -2.08 0.08
CA LEU A 108 7.53 -3.26 -0.38
C LEU A 108 6.89 -3.68 -1.70
N SER A 109 7.69 -3.85 -2.75
CA SER A 109 7.18 -4.13 -4.09
C SER A 109 7.70 -5.45 -4.63
N SER A 110 6.84 -6.14 -5.36
CA SER A 110 7.16 -7.42 -6.03
C SER A 110 7.99 -7.22 -7.30
N THR A 111 8.17 -5.98 -7.78
CA THR A 111 8.87 -5.69 -9.03
C THR A 111 9.91 -4.60 -8.84
N ASN A 112 10.91 -4.57 -9.73
CA ASN A 112 11.75 -3.40 -9.89
C ASN A 112 10.97 -2.35 -10.69
N TYR A 113 11.36 -1.08 -10.56
CA TYR A 113 10.67 0.00 -11.23
C TYR A 113 10.77 -0.14 -12.75
N ASP A 114 9.62 -0.13 -13.43
CA ASP A 114 9.53 -0.14 -14.88
C ASP A 114 9.29 1.29 -15.38
N THR A 115 10.31 1.87 -16.02
CA THR A 115 10.24 3.24 -16.51
C THR A 115 9.23 3.42 -17.66
N THR A 116 8.84 2.32 -18.33
CA THR A 116 7.83 2.37 -19.40
C THR A 116 6.42 2.46 -18.83
N ARG A 117 6.23 2.10 -17.56
CA ARG A 117 4.96 2.14 -16.82
C ARG A 117 3.84 1.34 -17.50
N GLN A 118 4.19 0.30 -18.27
CA GLN A 118 3.22 -0.54 -18.96
C GLN A 118 2.34 -1.34 -18.00
N ASP A 119 2.80 -1.54 -16.77
CA ASP A 119 2.08 -2.26 -15.73
C ASP A 119 0.92 -1.43 -15.14
N TYR A 120 0.91 -0.12 -15.34
CA TYR A 120 -0.03 0.77 -14.69
C TYR A 120 -1.32 0.94 -15.48
N ILE A 121 -2.45 0.98 -14.76
CA ILE A 121 -3.72 1.50 -15.26
C ILE A 121 -4.01 2.75 -14.45
N ASN A 122 -4.01 3.93 -15.12
CA ASN A 122 -4.15 5.24 -14.46
C ASN A 122 -5.55 5.83 -14.64
N ASP A 123 -6.42 5.18 -15.39
CA ASP A 123 -7.77 5.63 -15.63
C ASP A 123 -8.76 4.76 -14.86
N TYR A 124 -9.51 5.38 -13.95
CA TYR A 124 -10.46 4.68 -13.11
C TYR A 124 -11.56 3.99 -13.93
N GLY A 125 -12.01 4.61 -15.01
CA GLY A 125 -13.00 4.01 -15.91
C GLY A 125 -12.48 2.71 -16.53
N GLU A 126 -11.23 2.70 -16.95
CA GLU A 126 -10.60 1.50 -17.48
C GLU A 126 -10.45 0.41 -16.40
N PHE A 127 -10.05 0.81 -15.19
CA PHE A 127 -10.01 -0.11 -14.06
C PHE A 127 -11.38 -0.76 -13.82
N ILE A 128 -12.45 0.03 -13.79
CA ILE A 128 -13.80 -0.49 -13.54
C ILE A 128 -14.19 -1.53 -14.60
N LYS A 129 -13.87 -1.28 -15.87
CA LYS A 129 -14.13 -2.25 -16.94
C LYS A 129 -13.43 -3.58 -16.70
N GLN A 130 -12.17 -3.54 -16.25
CA GLN A 130 -11.40 -4.75 -15.94
C GLN A 130 -11.97 -5.47 -14.72
N ALA A 131 -12.33 -4.73 -13.68
CA ALA A 131 -12.80 -5.29 -12.41
C ALA A 131 -14.17 -5.95 -12.52
N ARG A 132 -15.01 -5.51 -13.47
CA ARG A 132 -16.38 -6.02 -13.63
C ARG A 132 -16.52 -7.12 -14.67
N ARG A 133 -15.44 -7.59 -15.21
CA ARG A 133 -15.47 -8.69 -16.19
C ARG A 133 -15.82 -10.03 -15.59
#